data_4202505f63c863e2ed499fc0a3bd2116
#
_entry.id   4202505f63c863e2ed499fc0a3bd2116
#
_cell.length_a   1.000
_cell.length_b   1.000
_cell.length_c   1.000
_cell.angle_alpha   90.00
_cell.angle_beta   90.00
_cell.angle_gamma   90.00
#
_symmetry.space_group_name_H-M   'P 1'
#
loop_
_entity.id
_entity.type
_entity.pdbx_description
1 polymer ?
#
loop_
_entity_poly.entity_id
_entity_poly.type
_entity_poly.pdbx_seq_one_letter_code
_entity_poly.pdbx_strand_id
1 'polypeptide(L)'
;MLYSEKLKDFIAAHPSETLTVDGAVYRYVLSGKEDGETLVLLNGGMNTLEMWMDYVDPLSGDFRVLLFDYPQELRTNQALVTGMHAFFLALGIEKPIFVGASDGGMVAQIYVQKYPGEAGGLVLVSTGG
;
A
#
# COMPACT_ATOMS: atom_id res chain seq x y z
N MET A 1 -11.79 19.57 -11.50
CA MET A 1 -12.35 18.23 -11.73
C MET A 1 -13.00 17.73 -10.44
N LEU A 2 -14.21 17.20 -10.55
CA LEU A 2 -14.93 16.67 -9.40
C LEU A 2 -14.29 15.37 -8.92
N TYR A 3 -14.39 15.09 -7.62
CA TYR A 3 -13.84 13.86 -7.02
C TYR A 3 -14.35 12.59 -7.71
N SER A 4 -15.64 12.55 -8.02
CA SER A 4 -16.25 11.39 -8.70
C SER A 4 -15.67 11.15 -10.10
N GLU A 5 -15.31 12.22 -10.81
CA GLU A 5 -14.65 12.12 -12.13
C GLU A 5 -13.22 11.63 -11.98
N LYS A 6 -12.49 12.16 -10.99
CA LYS A 6 -11.12 11.69 -10.69
C LYS A 6 -11.10 10.21 -10.33
N LEU A 7 -12.04 9.79 -9.51
CA LEU A 7 -12.15 8.39 -9.10
C LEU A 7 -12.43 7.48 -10.30
N LYS A 8 -13.35 7.89 -11.15
CA LYS A 8 -13.69 7.13 -12.36
C LYS A 8 -12.50 7.01 -13.30
N ASP A 9 -11.78 8.11 -13.51
CA ASP A 9 -10.59 8.14 -14.35
C ASP A 9 -9.49 7.25 -13.75
N PHE A 10 -9.30 7.30 -12.44
CA PHE A 10 -8.31 6.48 -11.76
C PHE A 10 -8.61 4.98 -11.93
N ILE A 11 -9.86 4.58 -11.71
CA ILE A 11 -10.28 3.18 -11.85
C ILE A 11 -10.07 2.69 -13.28
N ALA A 12 -10.34 3.55 -14.27
CA ALA A 12 -10.15 3.21 -15.67
C ALA A 12 -8.67 3.06 -16.03
N ALA A 13 -7.82 3.95 -15.51
CA ALA A 13 -6.38 3.94 -15.80
C ALA A 13 -5.63 2.87 -15.02
N HIS A 14 -6.10 2.53 -13.82
CA HIS A 14 -5.43 1.61 -12.90
C HIS A 14 -6.46 0.60 -12.37
N PRO A 15 -6.92 -0.35 -13.19
CA PRO A 15 -7.85 -1.37 -12.71
C PRO A 15 -7.20 -2.20 -11.61
N SER A 16 -7.94 -2.41 -10.53
CA SER A 16 -7.41 -3.18 -9.41
C SER A 16 -7.39 -4.67 -9.73
N GLU A 17 -6.45 -5.37 -9.11
CA GLU A 17 -6.35 -6.82 -9.18
C GLU A 17 -6.59 -7.39 -7.79
N THR A 18 -6.84 -8.68 -7.71
CA THR A 18 -6.98 -9.38 -6.44
C THR A 18 -6.01 -10.54 -6.36
N LEU A 19 -5.49 -10.77 -5.17
CA LEU A 19 -4.61 -11.90 -4.88
C LEU A 19 -4.97 -12.45 -3.51
N THR A 20 -5.16 -13.75 -3.43
CA THR A 20 -5.41 -14.41 -2.15
C THR A 20 -4.11 -15.04 -1.65
N VAL A 21 -3.69 -14.66 -0.45
CA VAL A 21 -2.48 -15.18 0.17
C VAL A 21 -2.83 -15.63 1.59
N ASP A 22 -2.60 -16.90 1.88
CA ASP A 22 -2.88 -17.50 3.19
C ASP A 22 -4.31 -17.21 3.68
N GLY A 23 -5.28 -17.27 2.77
CA GLY A 23 -6.69 -17.08 3.08
C GLY A 23 -7.16 -15.63 3.14
N ALA A 24 -6.26 -14.66 3.04
CA ALA A 24 -6.61 -13.25 3.02
C ALA A 24 -6.65 -12.74 1.58
N VAL A 25 -7.68 -11.97 1.25
CA VAL A 25 -7.87 -11.43 -0.11
C VAL A 25 -7.39 -9.99 -0.15
N TYR A 26 -6.42 -9.72 -1.01
CA TYR A 26 -5.86 -8.39 -1.23
C TYR A 26 -6.35 -7.84 -2.55
N ARG A 27 -7.04 -6.71 -2.50
CA ARG A 27 -7.33 -5.92 -3.69
C ARG A 27 -6.23 -4.87 -3.80
N TYR A 28 -5.58 -4.76 -4.95
CA TYR A 28 -4.40 -3.89 -5.05
C TYR A 28 -4.24 -3.29 -6.44
N VAL A 29 -3.44 -2.24 -6.49
CA VAL A 29 -2.92 -1.62 -7.72
C VAL A 29 -1.41 -1.58 -7.59
N LEU A 30 -0.71 -2.12 -8.56
CA LEU A 30 0.74 -2.06 -8.65
C LEU A 30 1.09 -1.38 -9.96
N SER A 31 1.73 -0.22 -9.87
CA SER A 31 1.99 0.63 -11.03
C SER A 31 3.41 1.16 -11.00
N GLY A 32 3.83 1.75 -12.09
CA GLY A 32 5.07 2.50 -12.15
C GLY A 32 6.25 1.71 -12.67
N LYS A 33 7.44 2.17 -12.31
CA LYS A 33 8.69 1.68 -12.85
C LYS A 33 9.04 0.29 -12.31
N GLU A 34 9.02 -0.72 -13.18
CA GLU A 34 9.19 -2.13 -12.78
C GLU A 34 10.49 -2.41 -12.02
N ASP A 35 11.58 -1.76 -12.42
CA ASP A 35 12.89 -1.94 -11.81
C ASP A 35 13.21 -0.86 -10.77
N GLY A 36 12.24 -0.02 -10.44
CA GLY A 36 12.40 1.03 -9.43
C GLY A 36 12.23 0.49 -8.03
N GLU A 37 12.63 1.32 -7.06
CA GLU A 37 12.31 1.05 -5.67
C GLU A 37 10.80 1.04 -5.49
N THR A 38 10.29 0.18 -4.63
CA THR A 38 8.85 0.07 -4.40
C THR A 38 8.42 0.93 -3.23
N LEU A 39 7.48 1.83 -3.50
CA LEU A 39 6.77 2.57 -2.46
C LEU A 39 5.48 1.83 -2.15
N VAL A 40 5.24 1.55 -0.89
CA VAL A 40 3.98 0.98 -0.41
C VAL A 40 3.24 2.05 0.35
N LEU A 41 2.11 2.50 -0.20
CA LEU A 41 1.31 3.57 0.39
C LEU A 41 0.25 2.95 1.30
N LEU A 42 0.37 3.16 2.60
CA LEU A 42 -0.48 2.53 3.60
C LEU A 42 -1.63 3.43 4.01
N ASN A 43 -2.84 2.91 3.88
CA ASN A 43 -4.07 3.63 4.13
C ASN A 43 -4.23 4.03 5.59
N GLY A 44 -4.82 5.20 5.83
CA GLY A 44 -5.25 5.61 7.14
C GLY A 44 -6.68 5.21 7.42
N GLY A 45 -6.98 4.90 8.67
CA GLY A 45 -8.34 4.63 9.13
C GLY A 45 -9.08 3.56 8.35
N MET A 46 -10.33 3.85 8.01
CA MET A 46 -11.21 2.97 7.24
C MET A 46 -11.13 3.20 5.74
N ASN A 47 -10.10 3.89 5.28
CA ASN A 47 -9.96 4.24 3.87
C ASN A 47 -9.54 3.04 3.01
N THR A 48 -9.87 3.13 1.72
CA THR A 48 -9.45 2.17 0.71
C THR A 48 -8.24 2.69 -0.07
N LEU A 49 -7.71 1.86 -0.97
CA LEU A 49 -6.54 2.22 -1.77
C LEU A 49 -6.75 3.50 -2.58
N GLU A 50 -7.99 3.84 -2.93
CA GLU A 50 -8.29 5.04 -3.71
C GLU A 50 -7.96 6.35 -2.99
N MET A 51 -7.72 6.33 -1.68
CA MET A 51 -7.28 7.54 -0.99
C MET A 51 -5.97 8.09 -1.55
N TRP A 52 -5.18 7.23 -2.20
CA TRP A 52 -3.88 7.58 -2.76
C TRP A 52 -3.93 7.88 -4.26
N MET A 53 -5.11 7.94 -4.86
CA MET A 53 -5.24 8.02 -6.32
C MET A 53 -4.49 9.19 -6.96
N ASP A 54 -4.39 10.33 -6.26
CA ASP A 54 -3.71 11.51 -6.80
C ASP A 54 -2.17 11.37 -6.79
N TYR A 55 -1.64 10.35 -6.11
CA TYR A 55 -0.19 10.19 -5.94
C TYR A 55 0.41 9.14 -6.87
N VAL A 56 -0.41 8.29 -7.49
CA VAL A 56 0.09 7.15 -8.28
C VAL A 56 0.87 7.64 -9.50
N ASP A 57 0.26 8.48 -10.33
CA ASP A 57 0.90 8.93 -11.55
C ASP A 57 2.15 9.77 -11.29
N PRO A 58 2.14 10.75 -10.35
CA PRO A 58 3.36 11.51 -10.06
C PRO A 58 4.53 10.65 -9.58
N LEU A 59 4.26 9.57 -8.84
CA LEU A 59 5.30 8.72 -8.28
C LEU A 59 5.75 7.62 -9.23
N SER A 60 4.91 7.24 -10.18
CA SER A 60 5.16 6.08 -11.05
C SER A 60 6.30 6.28 -12.05
N GLY A 61 6.72 7.51 -12.27
CA GLY A 61 7.86 7.79 -13.16
C GLY A 61 9.19 7.34 -12.57
N ASP A 62 9.33 7.40 -11.26
CA ASP A 62 10.58 7.11 -10.56
C ASP A 62 10.52 5.86 -9.69
N PHE A 63 9.31 5.43 -9.30
CA PHE A 63 9.12 4.35 -8.35
C PHE A 63 8.11 3.34 -8.88
N ARG A 64 8.21 2.13 -8.36
CA ARG A 64 7.12 1.17 -8.40
C ARG A 64 6.20 1.48 -7.23
N VAL A 65 4.90 1.57 -7.45
CA VAL A 65 3.95 2.05 -6.42
C VAL A 65 2.90 1.00 -6.17
N LEU A 66 2.77 0.58 -4.92
CA LEU A 66 1.76 -0.39 -4.48
C LEU A 66 0.75 0.30 -3.58
N LEU A 67 -0.52 0.16 -3.95
CA LEU A 67 -1.68 0.51 -3.13
C LEU A 67 -2.46 -0.76 -2.87
N PHE A 68 -2.99 -0.94 -1.68
CA PHE A 68 -3.85 -2.10 -1.43
C PHE A 68 -4.85 -1.83 -0.31
N ASP A 69 -5.94 -2.58 -0.33
CA ASP A 69 -6.91 -2.58 0.75
C ASP A 69 -6.49 -3.58 1.81
N TYR A 70 -6.63 -3.22 3.07
CA TYR A 70 -6.35 -4.14 4.17
C TYR A 70 -7.41 -5.24 4.16
N PRO A 71 -7.01 -6.52 4.08
CA PRO A 71 -7.98 -7.61 4.07
C PRO A 71 -8.83 -7.65 5.34
N GLN A 72 -10.12 -7.87 5.16
CA GLN A 72 -11.06 -7.98 6.28
C GLN A 72 -10.77 -9.17 7.18
N GLU A 73 -10.13 -10.21 6.65
CA GLU A 73 -9.74 -11.40 7.39
C GLU A 73 -8.66 -11.11 8.43
N LEU A 74 -7.88 -10.05 8.24
CA LEU A 74 -6.78 -9.68 9.13
C LEU A 74 -7.25 -8.57 10.09
N ARG A 75 -7.69 -8.97 11.27
CA ARG A 75 -8.43 -8.07 12.18
C ARG A 75 -7.56 -7.31 13.17
N THR A 76 -6.30 -7.66 13.29
CA THR A 76 -5.37 -6.98 14.19
C THR A 76 -4.20 -6.44 13.39
N ASN A 77 -3.51 -5.44 13.93
CA ASN A 77 -2.32 -4.91 13.26
C ASN A 77 -1.23 -5.98 13.16
N GLN A 78 -1.11 -6.85 14.15
CA GLN A 78 -0.12 -7.94 14.09
C GLN A 78 -0.45 -8.93 12.97
N ALA A 79 -1.71 -9.32 12.83
CA ALA A 79 -2.15 -10.21 11.75
C ALA A 79 -1.96 -9.54 10.38
N LEU A 80 -2.30 -8.26 10.28
CA LEU A 80 -2.13 -7.49 9.04
C LEU A 80 -0.67 -7.44 8.62
N VAL A 81 0.23 -7.12 9.54
CA VAL A 81 1.66 -7.02 9.24
C VAL A 81 2.23 -8.38 8.81
N THR A 82 1.84 -9.46 9.48
CA THR A 82 2.25 -10.81 9.09
C THR A 82 1.74 -11.15 7.69
N GLY A 83 0.49 -10.83 7.40
CA GLY A 83 -0.08 -11.05 6.08
C GLY A 83 0.60 -10.21 5.00
N MET A 84 0.90 -8.96 5.30
CA MET A 84 1.60 -8.07 4.37
C MET A 84 2.96 -8.63 3.95
N HIS A 85 3.70 -9.20 4.88
CA HIS A 85 4.99 -9.83 4.57
C HIS A 85 4.84 -10.93 3.51
N ALA A 86 3.85 -11.80 3.70
CA ALA A 86 3.55 -12.87 2.74
C ALA A 86 3.06 -12.30 1.40
N PHE A 87 2.23 -11.26 1.44
CA PHE A 87 1.72 -10.59 0.25
C PHE A 87 2.86 -9.97 -0.58
N PHE A 88 3.79 -9.28 0.07
CA PHE A 88 4.94 -8.70 -0.63
C PHE A 88 5.82 -9.76 -1.25
N LEU A 89 6.06 -10.87 -0.55
CA LEU A 89 6.80 -11.99 -1.13
C LEU A 89 6.10 -12.54 -2.37
N ALA A 90 4.79 -12.67 -2.34
CA ALA A 90 4.01 -13.15 -3.48
C ALA A 90 4.09 -12.22 -4.68
N LEU A 91 4.22 -10.91 -4.45
CA LEU A 91 4.37 -9.90 -5.51
C LEU A 91 5.83 -9.68 -5.94
N GLY A 92 6.78 -10.35 -5.29
CA GLY A 92 8.20 -10.15 -5.58
C GLY A 92 8.74 -8.80 -5.11
N ILE A 93 8.14 -8.23 -4.07
CA ILE A 93 8.57 -6.95 -3.53
C ILE A 93 9.59 -7.18 -2.42
N GLU A 94 10.76 -6.56 -2.56
CA GLU A 94 11.83 -6.62 -1.58
C GLU A 94 12.09 -5.22 -1.03
N LYS A 95 12.30 -5.14 0.28
CA LYS A 95 12.66 -3.89 0.97
C LYS A 95 11.79 -2.69 0.57
N PRO A 96 10.46 -2.78 0.73
CA PRO A 96 9.60 -1.66 0.36
C PRO A 96 9.86 -0.44 1.21
N ILE A 97 9.70 0.74 0.60
CA ILE A 97 9.67 2.00 1.33
C ILE A 97 8.22 2.26 1.69
N PHE A 98 7.92 2.32 2.97
CA PHE A 98 6.57 2.57 3.43
C PHE A 98 6.28 4.06 3.52
N VAL A 99 5.12 4.45 3.00
CA VAL A 99 4.56 5.79 3.19
C VAL A 99 3.25 5.58 3.93
N GLY A 100 3.22 5.92 5.20
CA GLY A 100 2.06 5.67 6.06
C GLY A 100 1.38 6.96 6.49
N ALA A 101 0.06 7.02 6.28
CA ALA A 101 -0.77 8.13 6.71
C ALA A 101 -1.59 7.71 7.92
N SER A 102 -1.50 8.47 9.02
CA SER A 102 -2.29 8.21 10.23
C SER A 102 -2.10 6.77 10.73
N ASP A 103 -3.15 5.93 10.74
CA ASP A 103 -3.07 4.53 11.16
C ASP A 103 -2.11 3.71 10.29
N GLY A 104 -1.96 4.08 9.02
CA GLY A 104 -0.99 3.47 8.13
C GLY A 104 0.44 3.66 8.61
N GLY A 105 0.72 4.80 9.26
CA GLY A 105 2.02 5.02 9.89
C GLY A 105 2.29 4.08 11.04
N MET A 106 1.29 3.75 11.82
CA MET A 106 1.40 2.76 12.88
C MET A 106 1.67 1.37 12.32
N VAL A 107 0.95 0.98 11.28
CA VAL A 107 1.14 -0.30 10.61
C VAL A 107 2.58 -0.42 10.09
N ALA A 108 3.09 0.63 9.47
CA ALA A 108 4.47 0.66 8.96
C ALA A 108 5.48 0.46 10.08
N GLN A 109 5.29 1.12 11.22
CA GLN A 109 6.20 0.99 12.37
C GLN A 109 6.19 -0.41 12.94
N ILE A 110 5.02 -1.03 13.05
CA ILE A 110 4.90 -2.42 13.52
C ILE A 110 5.61 -3.37 12.56
N TYR A 111 5.47 -3.14 11.25
CA TYR A 111 6.14 -3.95 10.24
C TYR A 111 7.67 -3.89 10.40
N VAL A 112 8.21 -2.67 10.54
CA VAL A 112 9.65 -2.48 10.68
C VAL A 112 10.17 -3.14 11.95
N GLN A 113 9.41 -3.10 13.03
CA GLN A 113 9.79 -3.77 14.28
C GLN A 113 9.75 -5.28 14.18
N LYS A 114 8.76 -5.82 13.47
CA LYS A 114 8.60 -7.26 13.33
C LYS A 114 9.61 -7.87 12.35
N TYR A 115 9.93 -7.15 11.29
CA TYR A 115 10.81 -7.62 10.22
C TYR A 115 12.00 -6.67 10.05
N PRO A 116 12.93 -6.62 11.03
CA PRO A 116 14.08 -5.72 10.95
C PRO A 116 14.90 -5.99 9.69
N GLY A 117 15.28 -4.93 9.00
CA GLY A 117 16.09 -5.03 7.78
C GLY A 117 15.30 -5.36 6.51
N GLU A 118 13.99 -5.54 6.60
CA GLU A 118 13.19 -5.85 5.41
C GLU A 118 12.42 -4.64 4.85
N ALA A 119 12.60 -3.47 5.44
CA ALA A 119 12.09 -2.22 4.88
C ALA A 119 13.23 -1.38 4.33
N GLY A 120 13.02 -0.75 3.17
CA GLY A 120 14.00 0.15 2.57
C GLY A 120 13.93 1.56 3.13
N GLY A 121 12.82 1.93 3.74
CA GLY A 121 12.62 3.24 4.32
C GLY A 121 11.23 3.40 4.92
N LEU A 122 11.04 4.50 5.62
CA LEU A 122 9.78 4.79 6.30
C LEU A 122 9.51 6.28 6.23
N VAL A 123 8.39 6.65 5.64
CA VAL A 123 7.91 8.04 5.58
C VAL A 123 6.57 8.09 6.28
N LEU A 124 6.49 8.89 7.33
CA LEU A 124 5.25 9.09 8.08
C LEU A 124 4.63 10.41 7.66
N VAL A 125 3.40 10.34 7.20
CA VAL A 125 2.64 11.53 6.81
C VAL A 125 1.66 11.84 7.92
N SER A 126 1.84 13.01 8.54
CA SER A 126 0.90 13.48 9.53
C SER A 126 -0.33 14.03 8.81
N THR A 127 -1.48 13.46 9.10
CA THR A 127 -2.75 13.92 8.53
C THR A 127 -3.53 14.75 9.54
N GLY A 128 -2.84 15.56 10.28
CA GLY A 128 -3.47 16.60 11.07
C GLY A 128 -4.31 16.10 12.21
N GLY A 129 -3.88 15.15 12.80
CA GLY A 129 -4.73 14.75 13.85
C GLY A 129 -4.58 14.52 15.13
#